data_72822cb4d85445b1df586b78a97d5666
#
_entry.id   72822cb4d85445b1df586b78a97d5666
#
_cell.length_a   1.000
_cell.length_b   1.000
_cell.length_c   1.000
_cell.angle_alpha   90.00
_cell.angle_beta   90.00
_cell.angle_gamma   90.00
#
_symmetry.space_group_name_H-M   'P 1'
#
loop_
_entity.id
_entity.type
_entity.pdbx_description
1 polymer ?
#
loop_
_entity_poly.entity_id
_entity_poly.type
_entity_poly.pdbx_seq_one_letter_code
_entity_poly.pdbx_strand_id
1 'polypeptide(L)'
;DLFVPPSAALAGKIYKTLMSQVTAGKKFGGINEVEGVRFDLKKSEIANLESLGLIPMVNEYGKVMAFSGKTLFNGDNLGLQTYSVVRVFDYVTKVLMDFLNRRAFENFTATTRKDIMNQIVQFLDSITGPKNLIENFEIRRFEQDPKQKDRIYLDIHMKPYFPAKNFLIKMDGHKGTDANEWDTEYEQK
;
A
#
# COMPACT_ATOMS: atom_id res chain seq x y z
N ASP A 1 -30.98 -5.48 17.10
CA ASP A 1 -29.61 -5.50 16.58
C ASP A 1 -29.03 -4.09 16.59
N LEU A 2 -27.81 -3.93 17.09
CA LEU A 2 -27.12 -2.66 17.11
C LEU A 2 -26.21 -2.56 15.87
N PHE A 3 -26.49 -1.61 14.97
CA PHE A 3 -25.65 -1.30 13.84
C PHE A 3 -24.73 -0.11 14.16
N VAL A 4 -23.44 -0.29 13.96
CA VAL A 4 -22.44 0.74 14.17
C VAL A 4 -21.65 1.01 12.88
N PRO A 5 -21.17 2.25 12.64
CA PRO A 5 -20.31 2.54 11.51
C PRO A 5 -19.02 1.70 11.57
N PRO A 6 -18.61 1.07 10.46
CA PRO A 6 -17.42 0.19 10.44
C PRO A 6 -16.10 0.95 10.52
N SER A 7 -16.11 2.27 10.35
CA SER A 7 -14.90 3.10 10.24
C SER A 7 -13.97 2.99 11.45
N ALA A 8 -14.52 2.94 12.66
CA ALA A 8 -13.70 2.83 13.88
C ALA A 8 -13.02 1.45 13.97
N ALA A 9 -13.74 0.37 13.68
CA ALA A 9 -13.19 -0.98 13.66
C ALA A 9 -12.13 -1.14 12.57
N LEU A 10 -12.37 -0.59 11.38
CA LEU A 10 -11.42 -0.60 10.28
C LEU A 10 -10.17 0.23 10.60
N ALA A 11 -10.32 1.40 11.23
CA ALA A 11 -9.19 2.22 11.66
C ALA A 11 -8.29 1.46 12.66
N GLY A 12 -8.89 0.78 13.64
CA GLY A 12 -8.16 -0.09 14.57
C GLY A 12 -7.43 -1.24 13.87
N LYS A 13 -8.03 -1.80 12.83
CA LYS A 13 -7.41 -2.85 12.02
C LYS A 13 -6.24 -2.31 11.19
N ILE A 14 -6.41 -1.14 10.58
CA ILE A 14 -5.35 -0.45 9.82
C ILE A 14 -4.17 -0.13 10.74
N TYR A 15 -4.43 0.33 11.97
CA TYR A 15 -3.38 0.61 12.94
C TYR A 15 -2.52 -0.61 13.30
N LYS A 16 -3.13 -1.79 13.40
CA LYS A 16 -2.43 -3.05 13.70
C LYS A 16 -1.76 -3.70 12.50
N THR A 17 -2.06 -3.26 11.30
CA THR A 17 -1.54 -3.86 10.06
C THR A 17 -0.30 -3.11 9.58
N LEU A 18 0.69 -3.85 9.06
CA LEU A 18 1.90 -3.27 8.46
C LEU A 18 1.51 -2.22 7.39
N MET A 19 2.22 -1.11 7.34
CA MET A 19 1.86 0.02 6.46
C MET A 19 1.84 -0.35 4.98
N SER A 20 2.73 -1.23 4.54
CA SER A 20 2.78 -1.75 3.17
C SER A 20 1.68 -2.76 2.85
N GLN A 21 0.91 -3.21 3.86
CA GLN A 21 -0.14 -4.18 3.70
C GLN A 21 -1.51 -3.50 3.63
N VAL A 22 -2.26 -3.79 2.58
CA VAL A 22 -3.67 -3.37 2.48
C VAL A 22 -4.51 -4.17 3.46
N THR A 23 -5.34 -3.48 4.24
CA THR A 23 -6.27 -4.06 5.21
C THR A 23 -7.57 -4.45 4.51
N ALA A 24 -7.49 -5.42 3.62
CA ALA A 24 -8.62 -5.91 2.83
C ALA A 24 -8.58 -7.44 2.70
N GLY A 25 -9.74 -8.02 2.35
CA GLY A 25 -9.91 -9.44 2.14
C GLY A 25 -9.89 -10.27 3.43
N LYS A 26 -10.10 -11.57 3.28
CA LYS A 26 -10.29 -12.52 4.41
C LYS A 26 -9.12 -12.52 5.41
N LYS A 27 -7.91 -12.41 4.92
CA LYS A 27 -6.71 -12.52 5.76
C LYS A 27 -6.43 -11.25 6.56
N PHE A 28 -6.53 -10.08 5.95
CA PHE A 28 -6.09 -8.81 6.54
C PHE A 28 -7.23 -7.84 6.86
N GLY A 29 -8.35 -7.92 6.14
CA GLY A 29 -9.49 -7.01 6.27
C GLY A 29 -10.61 -7.52 7.17
N GLY A 30 -10.51 -8.75 7.71
CA GLY A 30 -11.55 -9.33 8.54
C GLY A 30 -11.70 -8.62 9.87
N ILE A 31 -12.95 -8.32 10.25
CA ILE A 31 -13.32 -7.79 11.54
C ILE A 31 -13.91 -8.95 12.34
N ASN A 32 -13.35 -9.20 13.51
CA ASN A 32 -13.87 -10.17 14.46
C ASN A 32 -14.93 -9.48 15.34
N GLU A 33 -15.74 -10.26 16.05
CA GLU A 33 -16.76 -9.76 16.99
C GLU A 33 -17.91 -9.01 16.32
N VAL A 34 -18.16 -9.30 15.02
CA VAL A 34 -19.27 -8.75 14.24
C VAL A 34 -20.03 -9.90 13.60
N GLU A 35 -21.36 -9.91 13.77
CA GLU A 35 -22.22 -11.00 13.28
C GLU A 35 -22.57 -10.85 11.79
N GLY A 36 -22.62 -9.62 11.26
CA GLY A 36 -23.00 -9.39 9.88
C GLY A 36 -22.90 -7.94 9.43
N VAL A 37 -23.34 -7.70 8.22
CA VAL A 37 -23.48 -6.39 7.60
C VAL A 37 -24.97 -6.05 7.46
N ARG A 38 -25.30 -4.76 7.46
CA ARG A 38 -26.69 -4.31 7.33
C ARG A 38 -27.29 -4.64 5.97
N PHE A 39 -26.48 -4.59 4.92
CA PHE A 39 -26.88 -4.85 3.53
C PHE A 39 -25.88 -5.81 2.90
N ASP A 40 -26.40 -6.89 2.32
CA ASP A 40 -25.58 -7.80 1.52
C ASP A 40 -25.41 -7.22 0.11
N LEU A 41 -24.17 -6.86 -0.20
CA LEU A 41 -23.81 -6.24 -1.47
C LEU A 41 -23.55 -7.31 -2.55
N LYS A 42 -24.10 -7.07 -3.74
CA LYS A 42 -23.78 -7.87 -4.93
C LYS A 42 -22.41 -7.47 -5.49
N LYS A 43 -21.77 -8.35 -6.24
CA LYS A 43 -20.43 -8.09 -6.86
C LYS A 43 -20.41 -6.79 -7.69
N SER A 44 -21.46 -6.50 -8.45
CA SER A 44 -21.56 -5.26 -9.22
C SER A 44 -21.64 -4.01 -8.34
N GLU A 45 -22.32 -4.10 -7.20
CA GLU A 45 -22.43 -2.97 -6.24
C GLU A 45 -21.10 -2.73 -5.53
N ILE A 46 -20.39 -3.81 -5.18
CA ILE A 46 -19.03 -3.74 -4.61
C ILE A 46 -18.08 -3.04 -5.59
N ALA A 47 -18.10 -3.44 -6.87
CA ALA A 47 -17.28 -2.82 -7.92
C ALA A 47 -17.60 -1.33 -8.11
N ASN A 48 -18.88 -0.96 -8.10
CA ASN A 48 -19.32 0.43 -8.20
C ASN A 48 -18.85 1.27 -7.00
N LEU A 49 -19.01 0.76 -5.77
CA LEU A 49 -18.55 1.45 -4.57
C LEU A 49 -17.03 1.63 -4.59
N GLU A 50 -16.30 0.60 -5.01
CA GLU A 50 -14.84 0.67 -5.14
C GLU A 50 -14.42 1.70 -6.20
N SER A 51 -15.12 1.81 -7.32
CA SER A 51 -14.83 2.81 -8.36
C SER A 51 -14.98 4.25 -7.85
N LEU A 52 -15.85 4.46 -6.86
CA LEU A 52 -16.06 5.74 -6.19
C LEU A 52 -15.03 6.00 -5.07
N GLY A 53 -14.09 5.09 -4.83
CA GLY A 53 -13.09 5.20 -3.76
C GLY A 53 -13.61 4.82 -2.37
N LEU A 54 -14.76 4.16 -2.29
CA LEU A 54 -15.32 3.65 -1.04
C LEU A 54 -14.78 2.26 -0.72
N ILE A 55 -14.66 1.94 0.55
CA ILE A 55 -14.27 0.61 1.04
C ILE A 55 -15.52 -0.12 1.48
N PRO A 56 -16.09 -1.03 0.67
CA PRO A 56 -17.27 -1.79 1.03
C PRO A 56 -16.93 -2.81 2.13
N MET A 57 -17.86 -2.98 3.06
CA MET A 57 -17.84 -4.07 4.03
C MET A 57 -18.73 -5.20 3.52
N VAL A 58 -18.18 -6.39 3.43
CA VAL A 58 -18.88 -7.57 2.92
C VAL A 58 -18.84 -8.69 3.93
N ASN A 59 -19.88 -9.54 3.90
CA ASN A 59 -19.91 -10.78 4.67
C ASN A 59 -19.72 -11.95 3.70
N GLU A 60 -18.49 -12.46 3.62
CA GLU A 60 -18.16 -13.60 2.79
C GLU A 60 -17.46 -14.69 3.59
N TYR A 61 -17.76 -15.93 3.28
CA TYR A 61 -17.20 -17.11 3.97
C TYR A 61 -17.41 -17.07 5.50
N GLY A 62 -18.55 -16.52 5.94
CA GLY A 62 -18.88 -16.38 7.36
C GLY A 62 -18.02 -15.35 8.11
N LYS A 63 -17.47 -14.38 7.42
CA LYS A 63 -16.66 -13.32 8.01
C LYS A 63 -16.95 -11.96 7.40
N VAL A 64 -17.16 -10.99 8.27
CA VAL A 64 -17.26 -9.58 7.85
C VAL A 64 -15.85 -9.04 7.59
N MET A 65 -15.65 -8.43 6.43
CA MET A 65 -14.35 -7.91 6.04
C MET A 65 -14.47 -6.67 5.15
N ALA A 66 -13.42 -5.84 5.18
CA ALA A 66 -13.22 -4.79 4.20
C ALA A 66 -12.76 -5.41 2.87
N PHE A 67 -13.31 -4.94 1.75
CA PHE A 67 -13.07 -5.54 0.43
C PHE A 67 -12.39 -4.59 -0.57
N SER A 68 -11.80 -3.49 -0.11
CA SER A 68 -11.00 -2.58 -0.93
C SER A 68 -9.89 -1.92 -0.13
N GLY A 69 -8.84 -1.52 -0.81
CA GLY A 69 -7.74 -0.72 -0.28
C GLY A 69 -7.58 0.61 -1.00
N LYS A 70 -8.64 1.10 -1.63
CA LYS A 70 -8.61 2.36 -2.37
C LYS A 70 -8.70 3.58 -1.46
N THR A 71 -8.09 4.67 -1.94
CA THR A 71 -8.26 6.04 -1.42
C THR A 71 -9.38 6.75 -2.18
N LEU A 72 -9.74 7.95 -1.73
CA LEU A 72 -10.65 8.85 -2.46
C LEU A 72 -10.00 9.56 -3.66
N PHE A 73 -8.74 9.28 -3.96
CA PHE A 73 -8.07 9.86 -5.11
C PHE A 73 -8.68 9.35 -6.42
N ASN A 74 -9.17 10.27 -7.26
CA ASN A 74 -9.93 9.95 -8.47
C ASN A 74 -9.14 10.18 -9.78
N GLY A 75 -7.81 10.22 -9.72
CA GLY A 75 -6.93 10.31 -10.90
C GLY A 75 -6.36 8.94 -11.30
N ASP A 76 -5.61 8.91 -12.39
CA ASP A 76 -5.08 7.67 -13.00
C ASP A 76 -3.81 7.12 -12.32
N ASN A 77 -3.43 7.65 -11.17
CA ASN A 77 -2.23 7.20 -10.46
C ASN A 77 -2.56 6.08 -9.46
N LEU A 78 -2.21 4.84 -9.81
CA LEU A 78 -2.44 3.66 -8.96
C LEU A 78 -1.78 3.78 -7.58
N GLY A 79 -0.63 4.42 -7.47
CA GLY A 79 0.05 4.65 -6.20
C GLY A 79 -0.77 5.51 -5.25
N LEU A 80 -1.36 6.60 -5.75
CA LEU A 80 -2.23 7.47 -4.97
C LEU A 80 -3.62 6.85 -4.72
N GLN A 81 -4.07 5.95 -5.57
CA GLN A 81 -5.32 5.20 -5.37
C GLN A 81 -5.22 4.12 -4.29
N THR A 82 -4.01 3.66 -3.95
CA THR A 82 -3.80 2.57 -2.99
C THR A 82 -3.34 3.13 -1.65
N TYR A 83 -4.16 3.01 -0.60
CA TYR A 83 -3.85 3.65 0.69
C TYR A 83 -2.59 3.09 1.37
N SER A 84 -2.24 1.82 1.16
CA SER A 84 -1.00 1.25 1.71
C SER A 84 0.24 1.92 1.12
N VAL A 85 0.23 2.24 -0.17
CA VAL A 85 1.31 2.99 -0.83
C VAL A 85 1.40 4.40 -0.24
N VAL A 86 0.28 5.10 -0.14
CA VAL A 86 0.24 6.46 0.44
C VAL A 86 0.78 6.44 1.88
N ARG A 87 0.36 5.48 2.71
CA ARG A 87 0.83 5.35 4.10
C ARG A 87 2.36 5.15 4.19
N VAL A 88 2.92 4.34 3.30
CA VAL A 88 4.38 4.12 3.26
C VAL A 88 5.11 5.41 2.91
N PHE A 89 4.65 6.13 1.89
CA PHE A 89 5.25 7.41 1.50
C PHE A 89 5.13 8.46 2.60
N ASP A 90 3.98 8.58 3.24
CA ASP A 90 3.76 9.49 4.36
C ASP A 90 4.67 9.17 5.55
N TYR A 91 4.79 7.90 5.89
CA TYR A 91 5.67 7.44 6.96
C TYR A 91 7.13 7.77 6.69
N VAL A 92 7.64 7.41 5.51
CA VAL A 92 9.04 7.67 5.13
C VAL A 92 9.31 9.17 5.12
N THR A 93 8.42 9.96 4.52
CA THR A 93 8.52 11.42 4.49
C THR A 93 8.58 11.99 5.91
N LYS A 94 7.68 11.55 6.79
CA LYS A 94 7.62 12.03 8.18
C LYS A 94 8.90 11.70 8.95
N VAL A 95 9.42 10.48 8.82
CA VAL A 95 10.67 10.06 9.49
C VAL A 95 11.86 10.84 8.97
N LEU A 96 11.97 11.02 7.66
CA LEU A 96 13.05 11.80 7.06
C LEU A 96 12.97 13.28 7.42
N MET A 97 11.79 13.88 7.44
CA MET A 97 11.61 15.26 7.87
C MET A 97 11.98 15.46 9.33
N ASP A 98 11.57 14.56 10.23
CA ASP A 98 11.95 14.61 11.63
C ASP A 98 13.46 14.46 11.81
N PHE A 99 14.09 13.54 11.10
CA PHE A 99 15.54 13.37 11.11
C PHE A 99 16.28 14.62 10.60
N LEU A 100 15.88 15.15 9.46
CA LEU A 100 16.51 16.32 8.83
C LEU A 100 16.30 17.59 9.68
N ASN A 101 15.14 17.75 10.34
CA ASN A 101 14.90 18.86 11.26
C ASN A 101 15.84 18.85 12.46
N ARG A 102 16.24 17.68 12.95
CA ARG A 102 17.24 17.56 14.02
C ARG A 102 18.67 17.91 13.57
N ARG A 103 18.92 17.80 12.27
CA ARG A 103 20.20 18.16 11.64
C ARG A 103 20.19 19.59 11.07
N ALA A 104 19.08 20.31 11.24
CA ALA A 104 18.96 21.70 10.80
C ALA A 104 20.00 22.60 11.51
N PHE A 105 20.46 23.63 10.80
CA PHE A 105 21.50 24.58 11.24
C PHE A 105 22.93 23.99 11.36
N GLU A 106 23.17 22.72 11.05
CA GLU A 106 24.53 22.23 10.91
C GLU A 106 25.17 22.80 9.64
N ASN A 107 26.47 23.07 9.70
CA ASN A 107 27.23 23.47 8.51
C ASN A 107 27.27 22.32 7.51
N PHE A 108 26.79 22.55 6.30
CA PHE A 108 26.73 21.54 5.24
C PHE A 108 28.11 21.34 4.58
N THR A 109 29.02 20.71 5.30
CA THR A 109 30.34 20.30 4.81
C THR A 109 30.27 18.97 4.07
N ALA A 110 31.34 18.61 3.36
CA ALA A 110 31.42 17.29 2.69
C ALA A 110 31.29 16.13 3.69
N THR A 111 31.85 16.28 4.90
CA THR A 111 31.73 15.28 5.97
C THR A 111 30.31 15.17 6.49
N THR A 112 29.67 16.30 6.81
CA THR A 112 28.26 16.34 7.28
C THR A 112 27.32 15.77 6.22
N ARG A 113 27.53 16.14 4.94
CA ARG A 113 26.75 15.58 3.83
C ARG A 113 26.85 14.05 3.76
N LYS A 114 28.06 13.51 3.86
CA LYS A 114 28.31 12.06 3.82
C LYS A 114 27.68 11.35 5.01
N ASP A 115 27.77 11.92 6.19
CA ASP A 115 27.17 11.37 7.42
C ASP A 115 25.64 11.31 7.33
N ILE A 116 24.99 12.42 6.93
CA ILE A 116 23.54 12.46 6.72
C ILE A 116 23.11 11.45 5.66
N MET A 117 23.82 11.39 4.52
CA MET A 117 23.53 10.43 3.46
C MET A 117 23.60 8.99 3.97
N ASN A 118 24.64 8.63 4.73
CA ASN A 118 24.80 7.29 5.28
C ASN A 118 23.63 6.92 6.21
N GLN A 119 23.17 7.84 7.04
CA GLN A 119 22.05 7.60 7.95
C GLN A 119 20.73 7.44 7.20
N ILE A 120 20.51 8.24 6.13
CA ILE A 120 19.34 8.08 5.24
C ILE A 120 19.36 6.71 4.57
N VAL A 121 20.50 6.30 4.01
CA VAL A 121 20.66 4.98 3.37
C VAL A 121 20.39 3.86 4.37
N GLN A 122 20.97 3.91 5.56
CA GLN A 122 20.75 2.90 6.61
C GLN A 122 19.26 2.78 6.99
N PHE A 123 18.56 3.91 7.10
CA PHE A 123 17.12 3.90 7.36
C PHE A 123 16.35 3.25 6.20
N LEU A 124 16.60 3.68 4.96
CA LEU A 124 15.92 3.15 3.78
C LEU A 124 16.21 1.65 3.56
N ASP A 125 17.44 1.22 3.79
CA ASP A 125 17.82 -0.21 3.77
C ASP A 125 17.05 -1.01 4.83
N SER A 126 16.85 -0.45 6.01
CA SER A 126 16.12 -1.12 7.10
C SER A 126 14.65 -1.39 6.78
N ILE A 127 14.06 -0.60 5.90
CA ILE A 127 12.65 -0.74 5.47
C ILE A 127 12.48 -1.41 4.10
N THR A 128 13.58 -1.82 3.47
CA THR A 128 13.59 -2.49 2.16
C THR A 128 13.62 -4.01 2.33
N GLY A 129 12.87 -4.73 1.53
CA GLY A 129 12.91 -6.19 1.47
C GLY A 129 11.54 -6.87 1.49
N PRO A 130 11.50 -8.21 1.30
CA PRO A 130 10.27 -8.98 1.03
C PRO A 130 9.20 -8.94 2.11
N LYS A 131 9.52 -8.55 3.33
CA LYS A 131 8.58 -8.44 4.46
C LYS A 131 8.54 -7.05 5.07
N ASN A 132 9.14 -6.09 4.39
CA ASN A 132 9.25 -4.70 4.82
C ASN A 132 8.30 -3.78 4.06
N LEU A 133 8.58 -2.48 4.05
CA LEU A 133 7.68 -1.46 3.55
C LEU A 133 7.82 -1.22 2.05
N ILE A 134 9.03 -1.36 1.49
CA ILE A 134 9.32 -1.08 0.09
C ILE A 134 10.13 -2.21 -0.56
N GLU A 135 10.02 -2.34 -1.88
CA GLU A 135 10.82 -3.30 -2.65
C GLU A 135 12.26 -2.80 -2.85
N ASN A 136 12.40 -1.53 -3.19
CA ASN A 136 13.68 -0.90 -3.50
C ASN A 136 13.58 0.62 -3.39
N PHE A 137 14.73 1.29 -3.32
CA PHE A 137 14.85 2.74 -3.36
C PHE A 137 16.08 3.18 -4.14
N GLU A 138 16.08 4.44 -4.57
CA GLU A 138 17.18 5.12 -5.22
C GLU A 138 17.22 6.58 -4.76
N ILE A 139 18.37 7.03 -4.28
CA ILE A 139 18.57 8.46 -3.97
C ILE A 139 19.10 9.14 -5.23
N ARG A 140 18.24 9.93 -5.87
CA ARG A 140 18.56 10.60 -7.14
C ARG A 140 19.33 11.89 -6.95
N ARG A 141 19.08 12.57 -5.83
CA ARG A 141 19.67 13.87 -5.56
C ARG A 141 19.84 14.08 -4.07
N PHE A 142 21.02 14.53 -3.65
CA PHE A 142 21.26 15.05 -2.31
C PHE A 142 22.34 16.12 -2.40
N GLU A 143 21.92 17.37 -2.57
CA GLU A 143 22.84 18.47 -2.82
C GLU A 143 22.30 19.80 -2.32
N GLN A 144 23.22 20.72 -2.09
CA GLN A 144 22.89 22.11 -1.72
C GLN A 144 22.54 22.92 -2.95
N ASP A 145 21.54 23.79 -2.84
CA ASP A 145 21.19 24.71 -3.92
C ASP A 145 22.37 25.65 -4.25
N PRO A 146 22.80 25.76 -5.52
CA PRO A 146 23.89 26.63 -5.91
C PRO A 146 23.64 28.12 -5.64
N LYS A 147 22.39 28.55 -5.73
CA LYS A 147 21.97 29.95 -5.56
C LYS A 147 21.57 30.27 -4.11
N GLN A 148 20.91 29.34 -3.47
CA GLN A 148 20.38 29.51 -2.11
C GLN A 148 21.03 28.48 -1.17
N LYS A 149 22.16 28.87 -0.57
CA LYS A 149 23.02 27.98 0.21
C LYS A 149 22.41 27.38 1.47
N ASP A 150 21.32 27.92 1.96
CA ASP A 150 20.53 27.42 3.10
C ASP A 150 19.51 26.33 2.70
N ARG A 151 19.38 26.04 1.39
CA ARG A 151 18.48 25.02 0.85
C ARG A 151 19.25 23.77 0.42
N ILE A 152 18.70 22.61 0.83
CA ILE A 152 19.24 21.28 0.44
C ILE A 152 18.10 20.51 -0.24
N TYR A 153 18.39 19.90 -1.37
CA TYR A 153 17.48 19.01 -2.08
C TYR A 153 17.79 17.56 -1.75
N LEU A 154 16.73 16.81 -1.45
CA LEU A 154 16.77 15.36 -1.28
C LEU A 154 15.66 14.74 -2.13
N ASP A 155 16.04 14.08 -3.23
CA ASP A 155 15.11 13.40 -4.12
C ASP A 155 15.32 11.90 -4.00
N ILE A 156 14.28 11.18 -3.54
CA ILE A 156 14.29 9.75 -3.35
C ILE A 156 13.23 9.12 -4.25
N HIS A 157 13.61 8.14 -5.04
CA HIS A 157 12.71 7.27 -5.76
C HIS A 157 12.50 5.99 -4.96
N MET A 158 11.26 5.64 -4.65
CA MET A 158 10.91 4.41 -3.94
C MET A 158 10.00 3.54 -4.79
N LYS A 159 10.24 2.24 -4.75
CA LYS A 159 9.38 1.22 -5.36
C LYS A 159 8.53 0.56 -4.27
N PRO A 160 7.23 0.91 -4.17
CA PRO A 160 6.35 0.34 -3.16
C PRO A 160 5.84 -1.03 -3.56
N TYR A 161 5.31 -1.79 -2.59
CA TYR A 161 4.53 -2.98 -2.85
C TYR A 161 3.09 -2.63 -3.22
N PHE A 162 2.54 -3.38 -4.19
CA PHE A 162 1.12 -3.31 -4.56
C PHE A 162 0.41 -4.62 -4.21
N PRO A 163 -0.83 -4.57 -3.70
CA PRO A 163 -1.62 -5.77 -3.44
C PRO A 163 -2.04 -6.43 -4.75
N ALA A 164 -1.95 -7.76 -4.82
CA ALA A 164 -2.57 -8.53 -5.89
C ALA A 164 -4.09 -8.61 -5.61
N LYS A 165 -4.90 -8.14 -6.56
CA LYS A 165 -6.37 -8.13 -6.46
C LYS A 165 -7.01 -9.18 -7.36
N ASN A 166 -6.49 -9.30 -8.58
CA ASN A 166 -7.08 -10.12 -9.63
C ASN A 166 -6.13 -11.26 -9.96
N PHE A 167 -6.68 -12.44 -10.04
CA PHE A 167 -5.96 -13.63 -10.46
C PHE A 167 -6.60 -14.15 -11.73
N LEU A 168 -5.81 -14.25 -12.81
CA LEU A 168 -6.18 -14.91 -14.03
C LEU A 168 -5.62 -16.32 -14.00
N ILE A 169 -6.49 -17.33 -14.02
CA ILE A 169 -6.10 -18.73 -14.02
C ILE A 169 -6.35 -19.27 -15.42
N LYS A 170 -5.30 -19.65 -16.10
CA LYS A 170 -5.37 -20.40 -17.35
C LYS A 170 -5.05 -21.86 -17.04
N MET A 171 -5.94 -22.75 -17.45
CA MET A 171 -5.74 -24.19 -17.32
C MET A 171 -5.92 -24.81 -18.69
N ASP A 172 -4.93 -25.54 -19.11
CA ASP A 172 -4.96 -26.40 -20.28
C ASP A 172 -5.01 -27.87 -19.85
N GLY A 173 -5.57 -28.70 -20.68
CA GLY A 173 -5.70 -30.11 -20.41
C GLY A 173 -5.45 -30.94 -21.66
N HIS A 174 -4.87 -32.11 -21.43
CA HIS A 174 -4.55 -33.06 -22.50
C HIS A 174 -5.20 -34.42 -22.23
N LYS A 175 -5.88 -34.95 -23.21
CA LYS A 175 -6.53 -36.28 -23.15
C LYS A 175 -5.65 -37.34 -23.78
N GLY A 176 -4.71 -37.91 -23.04
CA GLY A 176 -3.90 -39.04 -23.50
C GLY A 176 -3.00 -38.71 -24.72
N THR A 177 -2.91 -39.62 -25.67
CA THR A 177 -2.09 -39.47 -26.89
C THR A 177 -2.80 -38.77 -28.04
N ASP A 178 -4.05 -38.39 -27.91
CA ASP A 178 -4.82 -37.69 -28.95
C ASP A 178 -4.70 -36.18 -28.83
N ALA A 179 -4.55 -35.50 -29.97
CA ALA A 179 -4.23 -34.08 -30.09
C ALA A 179 -5.37 -33.10 -29.70
N ASN A 180 -6.32 -33.51 -28.90
CA ASN A 180 -7.38 -32.63 -28.41
C ASN A 180 -6.94 -31.95 -27.11
N GLU A 181 -6.29 -30.84 -27.26
CA GLU A 181 -6.01 -29.90 -26.18
C GLU A 181 -7.27 -29.05 -25.93
N TRP A 182 -7.59 -28.81 -24.65
CA TRP A 182 -8.55 -27.78 -24.28
C TRP A 182 -7.91 -26.84 -23.28
N ASP A 183 -8.18 -25.57 -23.42
CA ASP A 183 -7.80 -24.55 -22.46
C ASP A 183 -9.05 -23.91 -21.87
N THR A 184 -8.93 -23.49 -20.63
CA THR A 184 -9.98 -22.77 -19.91
C THR A 184 -9.33 -21.58 -19.22
N GLU A 185 -9.87 -20.40 -19.43
CA GLU A 185 -9.44 -19.17 -18.81
C GLU A 185 -10.47 -18.72 -17.76
N TYR A 186 -10.03 -18.57 -16.52
CA TYR A 186 -10.86 -18.10 -15.42
C TYR A 186 -10.32 -16.76 -14.91
N GLU A 187 -11.14 -15.73 -15.02
CA GLU A 187 -10.88 -14.41 -14.44
C GLU A 187 -11.72 -14.23 -13.21
N GLN A 188 -11.07 -14.02 -12.08
CA GLN A 188 -11.74 -13.64 -10.84
C GLN A 188 -11.91 -12.11 -10.82
N LYS A 189 -13.12 -11.68 -11.19
CA LYS A 189 -13.54 -10.27 -11.09
C LYS A 189 -14.07 -9.97 -9.72
#